data_7b6152ad4dbdbd2fccc925e06455440c
#
_entry.id   7b6152ad4dbdbd2fccc925e06455440c
#
_cell.length_a   1.000
_cell.length_b   1.000
_cell.length_c   1.000
_cell.angle_alpha   90.00
_cell.angle_beta   90.00
_cell.angle_gamma   90.00
#
_symmetry.space_group_name_H-M   'P 1'
#
loop_
_entity.id
_entity.type
_entity.pdbx_description
1 polymer ?
#
loop_
_entity_poly.entity_id
_entity_poly.type
_entity_poly.pdbx_seq_one_letter_code
_entity_poly.pdbx_strand_id
1 'polypeptide(L)'
;TRDLVIEEGGFLYDSDSYSDDLPYWVIKGKKKQLIIPYTLDNNDMRFATNQGFNSGEQFYTYLKDSFDALYEEGKTKPKMMSIGLHCRLIGRPGRIQSLKKFFEYVLKHDDVWICKRIDIARHWIKNYSNI
;
A
#
# COMPACT_ATOMS: atom_id res chain seq x y z
N THR A 1 -6.07 11.46 -16.62
CA THR A 1 -4.66 11.25 -16.21
C THR A 1 -4.16 9.89 -16.69
N ARG A 2 -4.80 8.78 -16.33
CA ARG A 2 -4.34 7.41 -16.70
C ARG A 2 -4.16 7.21 -18.20
N ASP A 3 -5.08 7.72 -19.01
CA ASP A 3 -4.98 7.62 -20.47
C ASP A 3 -3.72 8.28 -21.03
N LEU A 4 -3.35 9.44 -20.50
CA LEU A 4 -2.13 10.13 -20.89
C LEU A 4 -0.87 9.36 -20.46
N VAL A 5 -0.89 8.74 -19.27
CA VAL A 5 0.20 7.87 -18.79
C VAL A 5 0.38 6.65 -19.71
N ILE A 6 -0.72 6.02 -20.13
CA ILE A 6 -0.72 4.88 -21.05
C ILE A 6 -0.24 5.29 -22.45
N GLU A 7 -0.66 6.47 -22.92
CA GLU A 7 -0.26 6.99 -24.24
C GLU A 7 1.24 7.30 -24.29
N GLU A 8 1.76 7.94 -23.25
CA GLU A 8 3.18 8.26 -23.12
C GLU A 8 4.06 7.00 -23.05
N GLY A 9 3.67 6.00 -22.25
CA GLY A 9 4.28 4.66 -22.23
C GLY A 9 5.60 4.55 -21.48
N GLY A 10 6.13 5.62 -20.89
CA GLY A 10 7.39 5.61 -20.13
C GLY A 10 7.25 5.19 -18.66
N PHE A 11 6.03 5.01 -18.17
CA PHE A 11 5.75 4.67 -16.79
C PHE A 11 5.60 3.16 -16.60
N LEU A 12 6.37 2.60 -15.67
CA LEU A 12 6.33 1.18 -15.36
C LEU A 12 5.02 0.77 -14.67
N TYR A 13 4.49 1.65 -13.83
CA TYR A 13 3.22 1.49 -13.12
C TYR A 13 2.61 2.85 -12.78
N ASP A 14 1.33 2.87 -12.44
CA ASP A 14 0.68 3.98 -11.75
C ASP A 14 0.04 3.49 -10.43
N SER A 15 -0.24 4.41 -9.51
CA SER A 15 -0.82 4.10 -8.20
C SER A 15 -2.12 4.87 -7.93
N ASP A 16 -2.68 5.49 -8.95
CA ASP A 16 -3.89 6.31 -8.83
C ASP A 16 -5.16 5.45 -8.92
N SER A 17 -5.29 4.52 -7.98
CA SER A 17 -6.47 3.66 -7.86
C SER A 17 -6.63 3.12 -6.44
N TYR A 18 -7.88 2.92 -6.04
CA TYR A 18 -8.30 2.33 -4.77
C TYR A 18 -9.22 1.12 -4.97
N SER A 19 -9.27 0.57 -6.17
CA SER A 19 -10.26 -0.45 -6.53
C SER A 19 -9.86 -1.88 -6.21
N ASP A 20 -8.63 -2.10 -5.79
CA ASP A 20 -8.12 -3.41 -5.34
C ASP A 20 -6.98 -3.21 -4.33
N ASP A 21 -6.63 -4.27 -3.60
CA ASP A 21 -5.46 -4.29 -2.70
C ASP A 21 -4.21 -4.79 -3.42
N LEU A 22 -4.36 -5.76 -4.34
CA LEU A 22 -3.26 -6.33 -5.13
C LEU A 22 -3.05 -5.57 -6.46
N PRO A 23 -1.83 -5.60 -7.01
CA PRO A 23 -1.56 -5.06 -8.34
C PRO A 23 -2.43 -5.73 -9.42
N TYR A 24 -2.81 -4.98 -10.43
CA TYR A 24 -3.59 -5.48 -11.56
C TYR A 24 -3.27 -4.73 -12.86
N TRP A 25 -3.66 -5.32 -13.98
CA TRP A 25 -3.46 -4.74 -15.30
C TRP A 25 -4.71 -4.01 -15.80
N VAL A 26 -4.51 -2.82 -16.35
CA VAL A 26 -5.50 -2.11 -17.14
C VAL A 26 -5.09 -2.18 -18.60
N ILE A 27 -6.01 -2.61 -19.47
CA ILE A 27 -5.80 -2.74 -20.89
C ILE A 27 -6.55 -1.63 -21.63
N LYS A 28 -5.85 -0.91 -22.49
CA LYS A 28 -6.43 0.10 -23.38
C LYS A 28 -5.93 -0.14 -24.82
N GLY A 29 -6.80 -0.67 -25.65
CA GLY A 29 -6.42 -1.09 -27.01
C GLY A 29 -5.33 -2.16 -26.98
N LYS A 30 -4.16 -1.86 -27.54
CA LYS A 30 -3.00 -2.76 -27.57
C LYS A 30 -2.00 -2.50 -26.42
N LYS A 31 -2.21 -1.47 -25.63
CA LYS A 31 -1.33 -1.09 -24.51
C LYS A 31 -1.90 -1.61 -23.20
N LYS A 32 -1.01 -1.94 -22.27
CA LYS A 32 -1.37 -2.31 -20.90
C LYS A 32 -0.55 -1.49 -19.90
N GLN A 33 -1.18 -1.13 -18.79
CA GLN A 33 -0.58 -0.39 -17.70
C GLN A 33 -0.75 -1.17 -16.41
N LEU A 34 0.34 -1.34 -15.66
CA LEU A 34 0.30 -1.92 -14.32
C LEU A 34 -0.22 -0.88 -13.33
N ILE A 35 -1.19 -1.29 -12.52
CA ILE A 35 -1.68 -0.52 -11.38
C ILE A 35 -1.17 -1.19 -10.11
N ILE A 36 -0.52 -0.41 -9.25
CA ILE A 36 -0.22 -0.80 -7.87
C ILE A 36 -1.12 0.07 -6.98
N PRO A 37 -2.20 -0.48 -6.42
CA PRO A 37 -3.21 0.33 -5.74
C PRO A 37 -2.65 1.11 -4.55
N TYR A 38 -3.27 2.24 -4.28
CA TYR A 38 -3.08 3.06 -3.09
C TYR A 38 -4.24 2.81 -2.11
N THR A 39 -4.13 3.27 -0.87
CA THR A 39 -5.17 3.07 0.13
C THR A 39 -5.61 4.38 0.79
N LEU A 40 -6.89 4.47 1.10
CA LEU A 40 -7.46 5.48 1.99
C LEU A 40 -7.72 4.92 3.40
N ASP A 41 -7.62 3.60 3.58
CA ASP A 41 -7.94 2.92 4.83
C ASP A 41 -6.77 2.99 5.82
N ASN A 42 -5.66 2.32 5.53
CA ASN A 42 -4.42 2.41 6.32
C ASN A 42 -3.66 3.70 5.96
N ASN A 43 -4.22 4.85 6.35
CA ASN A 43 -3.74 6.15 5.88
C ASN A 43 -3.74 7.16 7.02
N ASP A 44 -2.62 7.85 7.23
CA ASP A 44 -2.47 8.86 8.28
C ASP A 44 -3.33 10.12 8.04
N MET A 45 -3.91 10.27 6.84
CA MET A 45 -4.90 11.32 6.58
C MET A 45 -6.10 11.23 7.54
N ARG A 46 -6.39 10.04 8.06
CA ARG A 46 -7.46 9.82 9.04
C ARG A 46 -7.22 10.52 10.39
N PHE A 47 -6.01 11.03 10.67
CA PHE A 47 -5.80 11.98 11.78
C PHE A 47 -6.49 13.34 11.54
N ALA A 48 -6.81 13.67 10.31
CA ALA A 48 -7.42 14.95 9.92
C ALA A 48 -8.88 14.81 9.45
N THR A 49 -9.48 13.63 9.56
CA THR A 49 -10.87 13.37 9.16
C THR A 49 -11.76 13.08 10.36
N ASN A 50 -13.06 13.34 10.23
CA ASN A 50 -14.05 12.94 11.22
C ASN A 50 -14.03 11.41 11.37
N GLN A 51 -14.21 10.94 12.62
CA GLN A 51 -14.17 9.50 12.96
C GLN A 51 -12.84 8.82 12.57
N GLY A 52 -11.78 9.59 12.46
CA GLY A 52 -10.44 9.11 12.21
C GLY A 52 -9.67 8.81 13.50
N PHE A 53 -8.34 8.93 13.42
CA PHE A 53 -7.46 8.67 14.57
C PHE A 53 -7.31 9.92 15.45
N ASN A 54 -7.57 9.76 16.75
CA ASN A 54 -7.35 10.82 17.74
C ASN A 54 -5.98 10.73 18.44
N SER A 55 -5.32 9.57 18.36
CA SER A 55 -4.01 9.33 18.97
C SER A 55 -3.13 8.43 18.12
N GLY A 56 -1.81 8.47 18.35
CA GLY A 56 -0.88 7.54 17.72
C GLY A 56 -1.18 6.08 18.07
N GLU A 57 -1.66 5.78 19.26
CA GLU A 57 -2.02 4.41 19.65
C GLU A 57 -3.20 3.86 18.83
N GLN A 58 -4.20 4.67 18.51
CA GLN A 58 -5.29 4.24 17.63
C GLN A 58 -4.77 3.92 16.21
N PHE A 59 -3.86 4.74 15.69
CA PHE A 59 -3.22 4.47 14.40
C PHE A 59 -2.42 3.16 14.43
N TYR A 60 -1.59 2.96 15.46
CA TYR A 60 -0.83 1.72 15.63
C TYR A 60 -1.74 0.50 15.71
N THR A 61 -2.76 0.53 16.56
CA THR A 61 -3.69 -0.59 16.74
C THR A 61 -4.39 -0.95 15.44
N TYR A 62 -4.87 0.07 14.71
CA TYR A 62 -5.53 -0.15 13.43
C TYR A 62 -4.61 -0.78 12.38
N LEU A 63 -3.37 -0.28 12.25
CA LEU A 63 -2.38 -0.85 11.35
C LEU A 63 -2.01 -2.29 11.74
N LYS A 64 -1.85 -2.53 13.04
CA LYS A 64 -1.53 -3.85 13.58
C LYS A 64 -2.63 -4.86 13.27
N ASP A 65 -3.88 -4.52 13.55
CA ASP A 65 -5.03 -5.41 13.31
C ASP A 65 -5.21 -5.70 11.82
N SER A 66 -5.02 -4.69 10.96
CA SER A 66 -5.02 -4.85 9.51
C SER A 66 -3.90 -5.77 9.04
N PHE A 67 -2.70 -5.60 9.58
CA PHE A 67 -1.56 -6.45 9.27
C PHE A 67 -1.80 -7.90 9.72
N ASP A 68 -2.29 -8.11 10.94
CA ASP A 68 -2.54 -9.45 11.48
C ASP A 68 -3.56 -10.22 10.63
N ALA A 69 -4.64 -9.56 10.21
CA ALA A 69 -5.63 -10.14 9.32
C ALA A 69 -5.01 -10.55 7.97
N LEU A 70 -4.29 -9.64 7.33
CA LEU A 70 -3.64 -9.90 6.04
C LEU A 70 -2.52 -10.94 6.16
N TYR A 71 -1.77 -10.96 7.26
CA TYR A 71 -0.73 -11.94 7.52
C TYR A 71 -1.32 -13.35 7.67
N GLU A 72 -2.43 -13.49 8.40
CA GLU A 72 -3.14 -14.77 8.53
C GLU A 72 -3.70 -15.27 7.18
N GLU A 73 -4.34 -14.38 6.42
CA GLU A 73 -4.82 -14.70 5.07
C GLU A 73 -3.67 -15.01 4.10
N GLY A 74 -2.51 -14.37 4.31
CA GLY A 74 -1.29 -14.54 3.53
C GLY A 74 -0.73 -15.96 3.53
N LYS A 75 -1.05 -16.77 4.55
CA LYS A 75 -0.69 -18.20 4.61
C LYS A 75 -1.29 -19.04 3.48
N THR A 76 -2.36 -18.60 2.90
CA THR A 76 -3.07 -19.32 1.83
C THR A 76 -2.97 -18.63 0.47
N LYS A 77 -2.95 -17.31 0.44
CA LYS A 77 -2.87 -16.50 -0.79
C LYS A 77 -2.06 -15.23 -0.52
N PRO A 78 -1.13 -14.86 -1.39
CA PRO A 78 -0.36 -13.63 -1.23
C PRO A 78 -1.24 -12.40 -1.00
N LYS A 79 -0.81 -11.56 -0.07
CA LYS A 79 -1.49 -10.30 0.28
C LYS A 79 -0.54 -9.12 0.12
N MET A 80 -1.08 -7.95 -0.04
CA MET A 80 -0.33 -6.71 -0.05
C MET A 80 -1.00 -5.71 0.89
N MET A 81 -0.22 -5.07 1.74
CA MET A 81 -0.67 -3.96 2.58
C MET A 81 0.01 -2.68 2.12
N SER A 82 -0.77 -1.66 1.85
CA SER A 82 -0.28 -0.31 1.60
C SER A 82 -0.60 0.59 2.80
N ILE A 83 0.31 1.49 3.14
CA ILE A 83 0.11 2.49 4.19
C ILE A 83 0.36 3.87 3.58
N GLY A 84 -0.66 4.73 3.59
CA GLY A 84 -0.54 6.10 3.13
C GLY A 84 0.05 6.99 4.22
N LEU A 85 1.15 7.68 3.92
CA LEU A 85 1.86 8.53 4.87
C LEU A 85 2.09 9.93 4.31
N HIS A 86 1.84 10.94 5.15
CA HIS A 86 2.10 12.34 4.85
C HIS A 86 3.04 12.92 5.91
N CYS A 87 4.16 13.49 5.51
CA CYS A 87 5.17 14.01 6.43
C CYS A 87 4.58 15.01 7.46
N ARG A 88 3.61 15.82 7.05
CA ARG A 88 2.92 16.79 7.93
C ARG A 88 1.98 16.15 8.96
N LEU A 89 1.57 14.90 8.76
CA LEU A 89 0.66 14.17 9.65
C LEU A 89 1.43 13.21 10.55
N ILE A 90 1.94 12.13 10.00
CA ILE A 90 2.67 11.12 10.78
C ILE A 90 4.02 11.60 11.29
N GLY A 91 4.64 12.58 10.61
CA GLY A 91 5.94 13.14 11.01
C GLY A 91 5.91 13.96 12.31
N ARG A 92 4.76 14.15 12.93
CA ARG A 92 4.66 14.85 14.23
C ARG A 92 5.21 13.97 15.36
N PRO A 93 5.95 14.56 16.35
CA PRO A 93 6.58 13.79 17.43
C PRO A 93 5.62 12.87 18.18
N GLY A 94 4.40 13.30 18.46
CA GLY A 94 3.38 12.50 19.13
C GLY A 94 2.77 11.38 18.29
N ARG A 95 3.05 11.33 16.98
CA ARG A 95 2.50 10.32 16.05
C ARG A 95 3.56 9.37 15.52
N ILE A 96 4.78 9.86 15.21
CA ILE A 96 5.83 9.07 14.59
C ILE A 96 6.23 7.84 15.42
N GLN A 97 6.09 7.88 16.73
CA GLN A 97 6.40 6.74 17.59
C GLN A 97 5.47 5.56 17.33
N SER A 98 4.22 5.79 16.97
CA SER A 98 3.28 4.72 16.59
C SER A 98 3.68 4.02 15.30
N LEU A 99 4.18 4.77 14.32
CA LEU A 99 4.72 4.18 13.09
C LEU A 99 5.98 3.34 13.36
N LYS A 100 6.90 3.82 14.20
CA LYS A 100 8.09 3.05 14.63
C LYS A 100 7.68 1.76 15.31
N LYS A 101 6.77 1.83 16.28
CA LYS A 101 6.21 0.67 17.00
C LYS A 101 5.58 -0.35 16.02
N PHE A 102 4.90 0.12 14.99
CA PHE A 102 4.33 -0.74 13.96
C PHE A 102 5.42 -1.46 13.16
N PHE A 103 6.46 -0.78 12.70
CA PHE A 103 7.56 -1.44 11.99
C PHE A 103 8.31 -2.43 12.89
N GLU A 104 8.56 -2.09 14.15
CA GLU A 104 9.15 -3.03 15.13
C GLU A 104 8.29 -4.27 15.34
N TYR A 105 6.97 -4.14 15.25
CA TYR A 105 6.05 -5.26 15.29
C TYR A 105 6.16 -6.13 14.02
N VAL A 106 6.04 -5.53 12.85
CA VAL A 106 6.07 -6.23 11.56
C VAL A 106 7.39 -6.98 11.34
N LEU A 107 8.52 -6.39 11.72
CA LEU A 107 9.86 -7.00 11.59
C LEU A 107 10.08 -8.26 12.44
N LYS A 108 9.16 -8.59 13.34
CA LYS A 108 9.19 -9.84 14.11
C LYS A 108 8.50 -11.01 13.41
N HIS A 109 7.91 -10.76 12.25
CA HIS A 109 7.18 -11.76 11.49
C HIS A 109 8.01 -12.23 10.30
N ASP A 110 8.05 -13.55 10.08
CA ASP A 110 8.65 -14.14 8.91
C ASP A 110 7.74 -13.97 7.67
N ASP A 111 8.27 -14.19 6.49
CA ASP A 111 7.52 -14.14 5.21
C ASP A 111 6.89 -12.78 4.89
N VAL A 112 7.42 -11.70 5.46
CA VAL A 112 7.00 -10.33 5.17
C VAL A 112 8.06 -9.62 4.32
N TRP A 113 7.66 -9.17 3.15
CA TRP A 113 8.51 -8.43 2.25
C TRP A 113 8.23 -6.93 2.33
N ILE A 114 9.06 -6.19 3.07
CA ILE A 114 9.02 -4.73 3.11
C ILE A 114 9.87 -4.20 1.96
N CYS A 115 9.27 -3.56 0.99
CA CYS A 115 9.93 -3.18 -0.25
C CYS A 115 9.43 -1.84 -0.81
N LYS A 116 10.11 -1.34 -1.83
CA LYS A 116 9.64 -0.20 -2.62
C LYS A 116 8.55 -0.63 -3.60
N ARG A 117 7.65 0.28 -3.94
CA ARG A 117 6.59 0.00 -4.94
C ARG A 117 7.16 -0.42 -6.30
N ILE A 118 8.30 0.11 -6.69
CA ILE A 118 8.98 -0.30 -7.93
C ILE A 118 9.40 -1.78 -7.90
N ASP A 119 9.74 -2.32 -6.75
CA ASP A 119 10.13 -3.72 -6.60
C ASP A 119 8.90 -4.63 -6.73
N ILE A 120 7.75 -4.20 -6.18
CA ILE A 120 6.45 -4.85 -6.42
C ILE A 120 6.12 -4.84 -7.92
N ALA A 121 6.28 -3.70 -8.59
CA ALA A 121 6.03 -3.60 -10.03
C ALA A 121 6.88 -4.59 -10.83
N ARG A 122 8.17 -4.65 -10.56
CA ARG A 122 9.10 -5.59 -11.23
C ARG A 122 8.73 -7.04 -10.97
N HIS A 123 8.39 -7.36 -9.71
CA HIS A 123 7.93 -8.70 -9.33
C HIS A 123 6.66 -9.09 -10.10
N TRP A 124 5.67 -8.18 -10.14
CA TRP A 124 4.39 -8.43 -10.82
C TRP A 124 4.55 -8.59 -12.32
N ILE A 125 5.34 -7.73 -12.95
CA ILE A 125 5.65 -7.82 -14.39
C ILE A 125 6.32 -9.16 -14.70
N LYS A 126 7.28 -9.58 -13.88
CA LYS A 126 8.01 -10.85 -14.10
C LYS A 126 7.09 -12.07 -14.01
N ASN A 127 6.16 -12.08 -13.06
CA ASN A 127 5.41 -13.29 -12.71
C ASN A 127 3.96 -13.32 -13.25
N TYR A 128 3.38 -12.16 -13.58
CA TYR A 128 1.96 -12.01 -13.93
C TYR A 128 1.74 -11.17 -15.20
N SER A 129 2.66 -11.22 -16.13
CA SER A 129 2.55 -10.46 -17.41
C SER A 129 1.66 -11.12 -18.45
N ASN A 130 1.37 -12.39 -18.31
CA ASN A 130 0.67 -13.22 -19.32
C ASN A 130 -0.83 -13.35 -19.05
N ILE A 131 -1.40 -12.38 -18.37
CA ILE A 131 -2.84 -12.31 -18.10
C ILE A 131 -3.49 -11.40 -19.14
#